data_a05d05d179ce6a2a8e66d1f66bad854f
#
_entry.id   a05d05d179ce6a2a8e66d1f66bad854f
#
_cell.length_a   1.000
_cell.length_b   1.000
_cell.length_c   1.000
_cell.angle_alpha   90.00
_cell.angle_beta   90.00
_cell.angle_gamma   90.00
#
_symmetry.space_group_name_H-M   'P 1'
#
loop_
_entity.id
_entity.type
_entity.pdbx_description
1 polymer ?
#
loop_
_entity_poly.entity_id
_entity_poly.type
_entity_poly.pdbx_seq_one_letter_code
_entity_poly.pdbx_strand_id
1 'polypeptide(L)'
;MAPTLSAPVTLAGGTDGDAGVTDATLMGQDIVPRKGMYAFRNSLVDCFTLCDLSTIADYAAIGAFALSESMMGIFASPSGDTINNALGTRISAGLDTPWFWYILGDWTYWYDAFNGVSRLSNPSMFGIGIVGNLSPQQNPLNKPLQGVSATQRSTAGQTYSDTELSLVNTGGIDTVKPPQQSPGGYYFSFASGRNSSSNTAANGIEYTRMTNFLIRTAKSKAAGSFIGRLQSIQPNDQTRQQAKALFDGFSAQLASPMVGLGLNGQGMIDTPWSVVCDLTNNPPALQALGYLFLYWQVRYLNVVRYFVVKFMGGGNVTVNVQNTPPAPQQLANPINVAA
;
A
#
# COMPACT_ATOMS: atom_id res chain seq x y z
N MET A 1 -35.07 -46.73 -23.83
CA MET A 1 -35.55 -45.43 -24.35
C MET A 1 -34.56 -44.35 -23.91
N ALA A 2 -33.95 -43.66 -24.82
CA ALA A 2 -33.14 -42.49 -24.50
C ALA A 2 -34.09 -41.32 -24.13
N PRO A 3 -33.80 -40.54 -23.11
CA PRO A 3 -34.63 -39.38 -22.78
C PRO A 3 -34.62 -38.38 -23.96
N THR A 4 -35.81 -37.95 -24.37
CA THR A 4 -35.98 -36.91 -25.36
C THR A 4 -35.39 -35.59 -24.82
N LEU A 5 -34.44 -35.01 -25.54
CA LEU A 5 -33.95 -33.66 -25.24
C LEU A 5 -35.13 -32.69 -25.28
N SER A 6 -35.45 -32.10 -24.14
CA SER A 6 -36.39 -30.98 -24.09
C SER A 6 -35.82 -29.79 -24.82
N ALA A 7 -36.67 -29.02 -25.50
CA ALA A 7 -36.30 -27.78 -26.12
C ALA A 7 -35.60 -26.87 -25.08
N PRO A 8 -34.58 -26.09 -25.47
CA PRO A 8 -33.93 -25.18 -24.56
C PRO A 8 -34.95 -24.19 -23.97
N VAL A 9 -35.03 -24.16 -22.66
CA VAL A 9 -35.90 -23.23 -21.92
C VAL A 9 -35.11 -21.96 -21.66
N THR A 10 -35.56 -20.86 -22.22
CA THR A 10 -34.99 -19.56 -21.92
C THR A 10 -35.52 -19.12 -20.55
N LEU A 11 -34.60 -18.97 -19.61
CA LEU A 11 -34.94 -18.38 -18.30
C LEU A 11 -35.22 -16.89 -18.50
N ALA A 12 -36.38 -16.43 -18.02
CA ALA A 12 -36.79 -15.03 -18.09
C ALA A 12 -37.19 -14.54 -16.69
N GLY A 13 -37.12 -13.23 -16.47
CA GLY A 13 -37.56 -12.60 -15.22
C GLY A 13 -36.52 -12.54 -14.10
N GLY A 14 -35.26 -12.94 -14.37
CA GLY A 14 -34.15 -12.64 -13.47
C GLY A 14 -33.73 -11.18 -13.58
N THR A 15 -33.36 -10.57 -12.45
CA THR A 15 -32.66 -9.29 -12.40
C THR A 15 -31.27 -9.53 -11.85
N ASP A 16 -30.26 -8.86 -12.38
CA ASP A 16 -28.87 -8.95 -11.90
C ASP A 16 -28.63 -8.22 -10.59
N GLY A 17 -29.61 -7.41 -10.13
CA GLY A 17 -29.50 -6.64 -8.89
C GLY A 17 -28.64 -5.36 -9.00
N ASP A 18 -28.10 -5.05 -10.18
CA ASP A 18 -27.20 -3.93 -10.42
C ASP A 18 -27.80 -2.58 -9.99
N ALA A 19 -29.09 -2.35 -10.29
CA ALA A 19 -29.80 -1.14 -9.87
C ALA A 19 -29.88 -0.92 -8.34
N GLY A 20 -29.61 -1.96 -7.54
CA GLY A 20 -29.57 -1.87 -6.09
C GLY A 20 -28.17 -1.57 -5.51
N VAL A 21 -27.14 -1.57 -6.34
CA VAL A 21 -25.77 -1.25 -5.94
C VAL A 21 -25.54 0.25 -6.07
N THR A 22 -25.55 0.94 -4.95
CA THR A 22 -25.31 2.38 -4.85
C THR A 22 -24.16 2.69 -3.92
N ASP A 23 -23.56 3.87 -3.97
CA ASP A 23 -22.49 4.28 -3.06
C ASP A 23 -22.93 4.11 -1.59
N ALA A 24 -24.16 4.42 -1.26
CA ALA A 24 -24.72 4.20 0.08
C ALA A 24 -24.75 2.72 0.49
N THR A 25 -25.01 1.79 -0.44
CA THR A 25 -24.95 0.35 -0.16
C THR A 25 -23.53 -0.17 -0.06
N LEU A 26 -22.60 0.40 -0.83
CA LEU A 26 -21.16 0.09 -0.76
C LEU A 26 -20.55 0.59 0.56
N MET A 27 -20.89 1.79 0.99
CA MET A 27 -20.50 2.32 2.31
C MET A 27 -21.13 1.51 3.43
N GLY A 28 -22.40 1.17 3.32
CA GLY A 28 -23.11 0.31 4.24
C GLY A 28 -23.34 0.92 5.62
N GLN A 29 -23.50 0.05 6.62
CA GLN A 29 -23.84 0.44 7.99
C GLN A 29 -23.06 -0.37 9.03
N ASP A 30 -22.61 0.29 10.11
CA ASP A 30 -21.91 -0.33 11.25
C ASP A 30 -22.91 -0.88 12.30
N ILE A 31 -23.98 -1.50 11.86
CA ILE A 31 -25.00 -2.15 12.70
C ILE A 31 -25.03 -3.62 12.36
N VAL A 32 -25.13 -4.50 13.37
CA VAL A 32 -25.14 -5.95 13.16
C VAL A 32 -26.49 -6.39 12.56
N PRO A 33 -26.49 -7.17 11.45
CA PRO A 33 -25.34 -7.59 10.66
C PRO A 33 -24.74 -6.44 9.84
N ARG A 34 -23.42 -6.25 9.95
CA ARG A 34 -22.70 -5.20 9.23
C ARG A 34 -22.78 -5.40 7.72
N LYS A 35 -22.89 -4.29 6.99
CA LYS A 35 -23.03 -4.28 5.53
C LYS A 35 -22.02 -3.32 4.91
N GLY A 36 -21.76 -3.51 3.61
CA GLY A 36 -20.82 -2.67 2.85
C GLY A 36 -19.41 -2.68 3.45
N MET A 37 -18.75 -1.52 3.47
CA MET A 37 -17.41 -1.35 4.02
C MET A 37 -17.27 -1.89 5.45
N TYR A 38 -18.28 -1.72 6.29
CA TYR A 38 -18.23 -2.13 7.69
C TYR A 38 -18.21 -3.65 7.90
N ALA A 39 -18.50 -4.44 6.87
CA ALA A 39 -18.32 -5.88 6.91
C ALA A 39 -16.85 -6.30 7.07
N PHE A 40 -15.91 -5.42 6.72
CA PHE A 40 -14.47 -5.65 6.90
C PHE A 40 -13.98 -5.46 8.34
N ARG A 41 -14.81 -4.99 9.28
CA ARG A 41 -14.38 -4.87 10.69
C ARG A 41 -13.87 -6.19 11.24
N ASN A 42 -12.70 -6.14 11.88
CA ASN A 42 -12.02 -7.31 12.47
C ASN A 42 -11.68 -8.43 11.47
N SER A 43 -11.70 -8.18 10.17
CA SER A 43 -11.42 -9.20 9.14
C SER A 43 -9.94 -9.47 8.92
N LEU A 44 -9.04 -8.64 9.50
CA LEU A 44 -7.58 -8.72 9.32
C LEU A 44 -7.12 -8.54 7.85
N VAL A 45 -7.94 -7.93 7.01
CA VAL A 45 -7.62 -7.61 5.62
C VAL A 45 -6.56 -6.51 5.57
N ASP A 46 -5.62 -6.58 4.63
CA ASP A 46 -4.54 -5.59 4.48
C ASP A 46 -4.98 -4.32 3.76
N CYS A 47 -5.66 -4.53 2.63
CA CYS A 47 -6.12 -3.47 1.76
C CYS A 47 -7.54 -3.74 1.30
N PHE A 48 -8.30 -2.71 1.00
CA PHE A 48 -9.64 -2.83 0.45
C PHE A 48 -9.91 -1.74 -0.58
N THR A 49 -10.86 -2.01 -1.44
CA THR A 49 -11.49 -1.04 -2.34
C THR A 49 -12.98 -1.29 -2.38
N LEU A 50 -13.75 -0.28 -2.69
CA LEU A 50 -15.17 -0.39 -3.00
C LEU A 50 -15.31 -0.14 -4.50
N CYS A 51 -15.57 -1.22 -5.25
CA CYS A 51 -15.71 -1.12 -6.69
C CYS A 51 -16.88 -0.22 -7.04
N ASP A 52 -16.69 0.62 -8.04
CA ASP A 52 -17.70 1.55 -8.57
C ASP A 52 -18.15 2.68 -7.62
N LEU A 53 -17.50 2.84 -6.46
CA LEU A 53 -17.76 4.01 -5.61
C LEU A 53 -17.36 5.29 -6.36
N SER A 54 -18.33 6.18 -6.56
CA SER A 54 -18.16 7.43 -7.32
C SER A 54 -18.24 8.69 -6.46
N THR A 55 -18.82 8.61 -5.28
CA THR A 55 -19.05 9.78 -4.41
C THR A 55 -17.80 10.15 -3.63
N ILE A 56 -17.19 11.25 -4.01
CA ILE A 56 -15.96 11.80 -3.40
C ILE A 56 -16.16 12.17 -1.92
N ALA A 57 -17.37 12.60 -1.54
CA ALA A 57 -17.69 12.96 -0.15
C ALA A 57 -17.47 11.80 0.83
N ASP A 58 -17.53 10.55 0.38
CA ASP A 58 -17.36 9.36 1.20
C ASP A 58 -15.89 9.04 1.49
N TYR A 59 -14.95 9.62 0.76
CA TYR A 59 -13.51 9.32 0.90
C TYR A 59 -12.95 9.65 2.29
N ALA A 60 -13.44 10.69 2.94
CA ALA A 60 -13.04 11.03 4.31
C ALA A 60 -13.45 9.93 5.30
N ALA A 61 -14.68 9.42 5.19
CA ALA A 61 -15.19 8.33 6.02
C ALA A 61 -14.43 7.02 5.77
N ILE A 62 -14.09 6.74 4.52
CA ILE A 62 -13.28 5.57 4.13
C ILE A 62 -11.87 5.66 4.74
N GLY A 63 -11.22 6.83 4.68
CA GLY A 63 -9.92 7.06 5.28
C GLY A 63 -9.93 6.86 6.81
N ALA A 64 -10.97 7.34 7.48
CA ALA A 64 -11.17 7.15 8.92
C ALA A 64 -11.40 5.67 9.27
N PHE A 65 -12.18 4.95 8.47
CA PHE A 65 -12.39 3.51 8.64
C PHE A 65 -11.09 2.73 8.43
N ALA A 66 -10.35 3.03 7.38
CA ALA A 66 -9.05 2.41 7.07
C ALA A 66 -8.07 2.55 8.24
N LEU A 67 -7.98 3.75 8.82
CA LEU A 67 -7.18 4.02 10.02
C LEU A 67 -7.65 3.17 11.21
N SER A 68 -8.95 3.14 11.48
CA SER A 68 -9.51 2.44 12.66
C SER A 68 -9.26 0.94 12.62
N GLU A 69 -9.30 0.32 11.44
CA GLU A 69 -9.11 -1.11 11.24
C GLU A 69 -7.66 -1.50 10.88
N SER A 70 -6.75 -0.52 10.79
CA SER A 70 -5.36 -0.76 10.34
C SER A 70 -5.31 -1.42 8.97
N MET A 71 -6.10 -0.91 8.04
CA MET A 71 -6.15 -1.29 6.63
C MET A 71 -5.71 -0.12 5.75
N MET A 72 -5.48 -0.37 4.47
CA MET A 72 -5.27 0.68 3.48
C MET A 72 -6.41 0.67 2.45
N GLY A 73 -7.09 1.81 2.30
CA GLY A 73 -8.07 2.01 1.24
C GLY A 73 -7.38 2.38 -0.07
N ILE A 74 -7.74 1.73 -1.17
CA ILE A 74 -7.18 1.98 -2.51
C ILE A 74 -8.31 2.44 -3.41
N PHE A 75 -8.27 3.71 -3.83
CA PHE A 75 -9.35 4.32 -4.61
C PHE A 75 -8.78 5.18 -5.73
N ALA A 76 -9.58 5.39 -6.77
CA ALA A 76 -9.24 6.26 -7.87
C ALA A 76 -10.28 7.36 -8.05
N SER A 77 -9.86 8.49 -8.60
CA SER A 77 -10.80 9.54 -9.01
C SER A 77 -11.66 9.08 -10.22
N PRO A 78 -12.75 9.77 -10.51
CA PRO A 78 -13.65 9.42 -11.61
C PRO A 78 -12.92 9.27 -12.94
N SER A 79 -13.49 8.47 -13.84
CA SER A 79 -12.94 8.23 -15.18
C SER A 79 -12.74 9.54 -15.95
N GLY A 80 -11.54 9.72 -16.51
CA GLY A 80 -11.19 10.91 -17.29
C GLY A 80 -10.90 12.15 -16.44
N ASP A 81 -10.71 12.01 -15.14
CA ASP A 81 -10.44 13.13 -14.24
C ASP A 81 -9.11 13.81 -14.56
N THR A 82 -9.04 15.12 -14.30
CA THR A 82 -7.82 15.90 -14.48
C THR A 82 -6.98 15.94 -13.20
N ILE A 83 -5.67 16.16 -13.34
CA ILE A 83 -4.76 16.29 -12.21
C ILE A 83 -5.23 17.39 -11.24
N ASN A 84 -5.61 18.56 -11.76
CA ASN A 84 -6.02 19.68 -10.92
C ASN A 84 -7.33 19.39 -10.16
N ASN A 85 -8.27 18.71 -10.80
CA ASN A 85 -9.52 18.33 -10.17
C ASN A 85 -9.31 17.26 -9.10
N ALA A 86 -8.49 16.23 -9.38
CA ALA A 86 -8.13 15.22 -8.41
C ALA A 86 -7.38 15.80 -7.18
N LEU A 87 -6.50 16.79 -7.40
CA LEU A 87 -5.84 17.54 -6.31
C LEU A 87 -6.86 18.34 -5.48
N GLY A 88 -7.78 19.04 -6.14
CA GLY A 88 -8.85 19.77 -5.47
C GLY A 88 -9.74 18.85 -4.63
N THR A 89 -10.07 17.68 -5.16
CA THR A 89 -10.84 16.63 -4.47
C THR A 89 -10.10 16.13 -3.22
N ARG A 90 -8.80 15.80 -3.36
CA ARG A 90 -8.00 15.36 -2.22
C ARG A 90 -7.98 16.38 -1.09
N ILE A 91 -7.81 17.65 -1.45
CA ILE A 91 -7.78 18.76 -0.47
C ILE A 91 -9.15 18.94 0.19
N SER A 92 -10.22 19.00 -0.59
CA SER A 92 -11.58 19.22 -0.08
C SER A 92 -12.10 18.06 0.77
N ALA A 93 -11.71 16.84 0.46
CA ALA A 93 -12.05 15.66 1.25
C ALA A 93 -11.12 15.45 2.46
N GLY A 94 -10.12 16.30 2.67
CA GLY A 94 -9.17 16.19 3.78
C GLY A 94 -8.32 14.90 3.75
N LEU A 95 -8.04 14.37 2.58
CA LEU A 95 -7.28 13.14 2.40
C LEU A 95 -5.77 13.35 2.58
N ASP A 96 -5.35 13.65 3.80
CA ASP A 96 -3.94 13.69 4.19
C ASP A 96 -3.67 12.57 5.20
N THR A 97 -3.59 11.35 4.69
CA THR A 97 -3.44 10.17 5.55
C THR A 97 -2.62 9.08 4.86
N PRO A 98 -1.77 8.35 5.59
CA PRO A 98 -1.05 7.21 5.04
C PRO A 98 -1.95 5.99 4.78
N TRP A 99 -3.16 5.92 5.32
CA TRP A 99 -4.08 4.80 5.14
C TRP A 99 -4.95 4.90 3.88
N PHE A 100 -4.69 5.88 3.01
CA PHE A 100 -5.42 6.06 1.75
C PHE A 100 -4.45 6.17 0.58
N TRP A 101 -4.62 5.32 -0.43
CA TRP A 101 -3.90 5.41 -1.69
C TRP A 101 -4.86 5.93 -2.75
N TYR A 102 -4.62 7.16 -3.17
CA TYR A 102 -5.45 7.85 -4.15
C TYR A 102 -4.78 7.83 -5.52
N ILE A 103 -5.48 7.28 -6.51
CA ILE A 103 -5.00 7.10 -7.88
C ILE A 103 -5.77 8.07 -8.80
N LEU A 104 -5.07 8.71 -9.72
CA LEU A 104 -5.67 9.58 -10.72
C LEU A 104 -6.61 8.78 -11.63
N GLY A 105 -7.74 9.39 -12.01
CA GLY A 105 -8.78 8.81 -12.87
C GLY A 105 -8.41 8.67 -14.35
N ASP A 106 -7.15 8.47 -14.66
CA ASP A 106 -6.69 7.99 -15.97
C ASP A 106 -6.92 6.47 -16.03
N TRP A 107 -8.18 6.09 -16.28
CA TRP A 107 -8.58 4.69 -16.22
C TRP A 107 -7.86 3.85 -17.27
N THR A 108 -7.70 2.57 -16.96
CA THR A 108 -6.89 1.63 -17.73
C THR A 108 -7.75 0.74 -18.62
N TYR A 109 -7.26 0.45 -19.82
CA TYR A 109 -7.83 -0.55 -20.71
C TYR A 109 -7.20 -1.89 -20.43
N TRP A 110 -8.04 -2.86 -20.08
CA TRP A 110 -7.68 -4.25 -19.85
C TRP A 110 -8.30 -5.12 -20.94
N TYR A 111 -7.48 -5.97 -21.54
CA TYR A 111 -7.95 -6.90 -22.55
C TYR A 111 -8.50 -8.17 -21.90
N ASP A 112 -9.80 -8.35 -21.97
CA ASP A 112 -10.49 -9.57 -21.58
C ASP A 112 -10.34 -10.62 -22.69
N ALA A 113 -9.34 -11.49 -22.54
CA ALA A 113 -9.01 -12.51 -23.53
C ALA A 113 -10.11 -13.56 -23.70
N PHE A 114 -10.94 -13.77 -22.68
CA PHE A 114 -12.03 -14.75 -22.73
C PHE A 114 -13.17 -14.26 -23.63
N ASN A 115 -13.54 -12.99 -23.49
CA ASN A 115 -14.60 -12.38 -24.29
C ASN A 115 -14.09 -11.65 -25.55
N GLY A 116 -12.78 -11.55 -25.75
CA GLY A 116 -12.15 -10.88 -26.87
C GLY A 116 -12.40 -9.37 -26.93
N VAL A 117 -12.66 -8.72 -25.78
CA VAL A 117 -13.03 -7.30 -25.70
C VAL A 117 -12.07 -6.53 -24.79
N SER A 118 -11.81 -5.29 -25.14
CA SER A 118 -11.09 -4.36 -24.27
C SER A 118 -12.09 -3.66 -23.35
N ARG A 119 -11.86 -3.75 -22.03
CA ARG A 119 -12.69 -3.14 -21.00
C ARG A 119 -11.96 -1.96 -20.37
N LEU A 120 -12.69 -0.86 -20.18
CA LEU A 120 -12.21 0.26 -19.38
C LEU A 120 -12.42 -0.08 -17.90
N SER A 121 -11.33 -0.11 -17.14
CA SER A 121 -11.33 -0.56 -15.74
C SER A 121 -10.73 0.49 -14.83
N ASN A 122 -11.29 0.59 -13.63
CA ASN A 122 -10.79 1.49 -12.58
C ASN A 122 -9.37 1.07 -12.16
N PRO A 123 -8.37 1.97 -12.12
CA PRO A 123 -7.00 1.63 -11.74
C PRO A 123 -6.86 1.14 -10.29
N SER A 124 -7.81 1.41 -9.40
CA SER A 124 -7.80 0.85 -8.04
C SER A 124 -7.88 -0.68 -8.02
N MET A 125 -8.53 -1.30 -9.01
CA MET A 125 -8.60 -2.75 -9.16
C MET A 125 -7.22 -3.36 -9.42
N PHE A 126 -6.41 -2.70 -10.23
CA PHE A 126 -5.02 -3.11 -10.45
C PHE A 126 -4.14 -2.80 -9.23
N GLY A 127 -4.45 -1.69 -8.53
CA GLY A 127 -3.78 -1.33 -7.28
C GLY A 127 -3.94 -2.42 -6.23
N ILE A 128 -5.17 -2.89 -5.97
CA ILE A 128 -5.41 -3.95 -4.99
C ILE A 128 -4.84 -5.30 -5.45
N GLY A 129 -4.93 -5.59 -6.75
CA GLY A 129 -4.39 -6.82 -7.34
C GLY A 129 -2.87 -6.93 -7.18
N ILE A 130 -2.14 -5.86 -7.53
CA ILE A 130 -0.67 -5.87 -7.40
C ILE A 130 -0.22 -5.90 -5.95
N VAL A 131 -0.89 -5.14 -5.07
CA VAL A 131 -0.58 -5.11 -3.63
C VAL A 131 -0.84 -6.48 -2.99
N GLY A 132 -1.90 -7.17 -3.41
CA GLY A 132 -2.18 -8.53 -2.95
C GLY A 132 -1.11 -9.55 -3.35
N ASN A 133 -0.38 -9.31 -4.43
CA ASN A 133 0.71 -10.16 -4.89
C ASN A 133 2.08 -9.78 -4.31
N LEU A 134 2.19 -8.66 -3.61
CA LEU A 134 3.43 -8.15 -3.04
C LEU A 134 3.49 -8.36 -1.53
N SER A 135 4.67 -8.73 -1.02
CA SER A 135 4.93 -8.71 0.42
C SER A 135 4.80 -7.29 0.98
N PRO A 136 4.46 -7.10 2.28
CA PRO A 136 4.17 -5.79 2.86
C PRO A 136 5.29 -4.74 2.69
N GLN A 137 6.56 -5.16 2.71
CA GLN A 137 7.71 -4.27 2.54
C GLN A 137 7.95 -3.83 1.10
N GLN A 138 7.26 -4.46 0.14
CA GLN A 138 7.45 -4.16 -1.28
C GLN A 138 6.49 -3.04 -1.73
N ASN A 139 7.01 -2.16 -2.57
CA ASN A 139 6.25 -1.08 -3.17
C ASN A 139 5.76 -1.46 -4.57
N PRO A 140 4.55 -1.07 -4.99
CA PRO A 140 4.03 -1.31 -6.34
C PRO A 140 4.69 -0.46 -7.43
N LEU A 141 5.54 0.52 -7.05
CA LEU A 141 6.28 1.38 -7.98
C LEU A 141 7.02 0.56 -9.04
N ASN A 142 6.85 0.96 -10.29
CA ASN A 142 7.56 0.39 -11.45
C ASN A 142 7.43 -1.13 -11.61
N LYS A 143 6.31 -1.71 -11.16
CA LYS A 143 6.02 -3.13 -11.35
C LYS A 143 4.95 -3.30 -12.42
N PRO A 144 5.09 -4.29 -13.33
CA PRO A 144 4.16 -4.48 -14.43
C PRO A 144 2.74 -4.77 -13.96
N LEU A 145 1.77 -4.04 -14.50
CA LEU A 145 0.36 -4.30 -14.34
C LEU A 145 -0.08 -5.27 -15.46
N GLN A 146 -0.38 -6.51 -15.08
CA GLN A 146 -0.70 -7.56 -16.03
C GLN A 146 -2.02 -7.29 -16.76
N GLY A 147 -1.99 -7.41 -18.09
CA GLY A 147 -3.18 -7.25 -18.93
C GLY A 147 -3.59 -5.81 -19.23
N VAL A 148 -2.93 -4.79 -18.64
CA VAL A 148 -3.15 -3.41 -19.02
C VAL A 148 -2.51 -3.12 -20.37
N SER A 149 -3.32 -2.74 -21.33
CA SER A 149 -2.89 -2.46 -22.71
C SER A 149 -2.73 -0.96 -23.00
N ALA A 150 -3.50 -0.12 -22.33
CA ALA A 150 -3.50 1.33 -22.49
C ALA A 150 -4.13 2.02 -21.28
N THR A 151 -3.99 3.36 -21.20
CA THR A 151 -4.82 4.23 -20.35
C THR A 151 -5.64 5.17 -21.23
N GLN A 152 -6.65 5.84 -20.68
CA GLN A 152 -7.44 6.83 -21.42
C GLN A 152 -6.54 7.92 -22.02
N ARG A 153 -5.56 8.36 -21.25
CA ARG A 153 -4.60 9.37 -21.68
C ARG A 153 -3.67 8.85 -22.78
N SER A 154 -3.17 7.62 -22.66
CA SER A 154 -2.32 7.03 -23.68
C SER A 154 -3.04 6.76 -25.00
N THR A 155 -4.32 6.41 -24.97
CA THR A 155 -5.14 6.26 -26.18
C THR A 155 -5.42 7.59 -26.89
N ALA A 156 -5.41 8.68 -26.13
CA ALA A 156 -5.48 10.04 -26.68
C ALA A 156 -4.14 10.55 -27.22
N GLY A 157 -3.08 9.71 -27.22
CA GLY A 157 -1.73 10.09 -27.65
C GLY A 157 -1.02 11.04 -26.69
N GLN A 158 -1.48 11.13 -25.45
CA GLN A 158 -0.91 12.00 -24.42
C GLN A 158 -0.05 11.17 -23.43
N THR A 159 1.11 11.71 -23.11
CA THR A 159 1.99 11.18 -22.06
C THR A 159 2.06 12.17 -20.90
N TYR A 160 2.45 11.69 -19.72
CA TYR A 160 2.71 12.58 -18.60
C TYR A 160 4.06 13.26 -18.77
N SER A 161 4.08 14.58 -18.64
CA SER A 161 5.32 15.35 -18.51
C SER A 161 5.92 15.20 -17.11
N ASP A 162 7.22 15.46 -16.97
CA ASP A 162 7.89 15.42 -15.67
C ASP A 162 7.29 16.41 -14.67
N THR A 163 6.82 17.57 -15.17
CA THR A 163 6.11 18.56 -14.35
C THR A 163 4.80 18.02 -13.81
N GLU A 164 3.99 17.35 -14.64
CA GLU A 164 2.73 16.73 -14.21
C GLU A 164 2.99 15.60 -13.21
N LEU A 165 3.99 14.76 -13.45
CA LEU A 165 4.36 13.69 -12.52
C LEU A 165 4.87 14.26 -11.18
N SER A 166 5.63 15.35 -11.21
CA SER A 166 6.04 16.05 -9.99
C SER A 166 4.84 16.61 -9.22
N LEU A 167 3.87 17.21 -9.93
CA LEU A 167 2.65 17.73 -9.34
C LEU A 167 1.79 16.63 -8.69
N VAL A 168 1.58 15.53 -9.40
CA VAL A 168 0.88 14.33 -8.90
C VAL A 168 1.56 13.79 -7.64
N ASN A 169 2.88 13.62 -7.70
CA ASN A 169 3.69 13.12 -6.59
C ASN A 169 3.62 14.02 -5.35
N THR A 170 3.80 15.33 -5.54
CA THR A 170 3.76 16.31 -4.45
C THR A 170 2.35 16.42 -3.88
N GLY A 171 1.36 16.26 -4.73
CA GLY A 171 -0.06 16.28 -4.36
C GLY A 171 -0.55 15.02 -3.65
N GLY A 172 0.29 14.01 -3.39
CA GLY A 172 -0.13 12.76 -2.72
C GLY A 172 -1.15 11.95 -3.53
N ILE A 173 -1.01 11.98 -4.84
CA ILE A 173 -1.78 11.20 -5.80
C ILE A 173 -0.80 10.27 -6.55
N ASP A 174 -1.26 9.12 -6.97
CA ASP A 174 -0.51 8.23 -7.86
C ASP A 174 -1.17 8.18 -9.24
N THR A 175 -0.47 7.67 -10.23
CA THR A 175 -1.03 7.49 -11.59
C THR A 175 -0.43 6.26 -12.26
N VAL A 176 -1.12 5.74 -13.26
CA VAL A 176 -0.62 4.66 -14.10
C VAL A 176 0.06 5.26 -15.33
N LYS A 177 1.30 4.90 -15.55
CA LYS A 177 2.05 5.32 -16.73
C LYS A 177 2.88 4.18 -17.30
N PRO A 178 3.24 4.23 -18.59
CA PRO A 178 4.31 3.39 -19.09
C PRO A 178 5.63 3.87 -18.49
N PRO A 179 6.48 2.99 -17.96
CA PRO A 179 7.86 3.35 -17.67
C PRO A 179 8.59 3.63 -18.97
N GLN A 180 9.69 4.37 -18.90
CA GLN A 180 10.60 4.47 -20.04
C GLN A 180 11.07 3.05 -20.44
N GLN A 181 11.29 2.85 -21.75
CA GLN A 181 11.62 1.55 -22.30
C GLN A 181 12.64 0.81 -21.44
N SER A 182 12.20 -0.28 -20.85
CA SER A 182 13.05 -1.20 -20.13
C SER A 182 13.55 -2.28 -21.09
N PRO A 183 14.77 -2.80 -20.92
CA PRO A 183 15.18 -4.01 -21.63
C PRO A 183 14.23 -5.14 -21.24
N GLY A 184 13.26 -5.48 -22.06
CA GLY A 184 12.26 -6.51 -21.74
C GLY A 184 10.83 -6.16 -22.16
N GLY A 185 10.61 -4.99 -22.73
CA GLY A 185 9.33 -4.62 -23.31
C GLY A 185 8.64 -3.43 -22.66
N TYR A 186 7.50 -3.09 -23.22
CA TYR A 186 6.64 -1.98 -22.78
C TYR A 186 5.58 -2.54 -21.83
N TYR A 187 5.44 -1.94 -20.68
CA TYR A 187 4.41 -2.29 -19.69
C TYR A 187 3.89 -1.02 -18.99
N PHE A 188 2.72 -1.11 -18.40
CA PHE A 188 2.17 -0.06 -17.53
C PHE A 188 2.48 -0.38 -16.07
N SER A 189 2.74 0.66 -15.29
CA SER A 189 3.05 0.56 -13.86
C SER A 189 2.56 1.78 -13.10
N PHE A 190 2.47 1.69 -11.79
CA PHE A 190 2.27 2.86 -10.94
C PHE A 190 3.52 3.73 -10.92
N ALA A 191 3.29 5.05 -10.95
CA ALA A 191 4.35 6.05 -11.15
C ALA A 191 5.11 6.39 -9.88
N SER A 192 4.46 6.34 -8.70
CA SER A 192 5.05 6.81 -7.45
C SER A 192 5.04 5.80 -6.32
N GLY A 193 4.01 4.96 -6.25
CA GLY A 193 3.81 4.04 -5.13
C GLY A 193 3.74 4.79 -3.79
N ARG A 194 3.07 5.95 -3.77
CA ARG A 194 2.87 6.78 -2.58
C ARG A 194 1.40 6.80 -2.17
N ASN A 195 1.19 6.84 -0.87
CA ASN A 195 -0.12 7.11 -0.28
C ASN A 195 -0.42 8.62 -0.27
N SER A 196 -1.58 9.01 0.24
CA SER A 196 -2.05 10.40 0.23
C SER A 196 -1.47 11.28 1.35
N SER A 197 -0.47 10.79 2.10
CA SER A 197 0.13 11.59 3.17
C SER A 197 1.10 12.64 2.64
N SER A 198 0.99 13.86 3.16
CA SER A 198 1.95 14.93 2.96
C SER A 198 3.26 14.72 3.74
N ASN A 199 3.24 13.86 4.74
CA ASN A 199 4.42 13.51 5.52
C ASN A 199 5.35 12.60 4.71
N THR A 200 6.47 13.12 4.26
CA THR A 200 7.47 12.39 3.44
C THR A 200 8.06 11.17 4.14
N ALA A 201 8.06 11.13 5.46
CA ALA A 201 8.53 9.99 6.23
C ALA A 201 7.50 8.83 6.30
N ALA A 202 6.24 9.09 5.92
CA ALA A 202 5.14 8.13 6.00
C ALA A 202 4.39 7.92 4.67
N ASN A 203 4.82 8.58 3.58
CA ASN A 203 4.07 8.58 2.33
C ASN A 203 4.34 7.38 1.41
N GLY A 204 5.15 6.43 1.81
CA GLY A 204 5.34 5.18 1.08
C GLY A 204 4.22 4.17 1.38
N ILE A 205 3.68 3.52 0.36
CA ILE A 205 2.68 2.46 0.52
C ILE A 205 3.25 1.31 1.35
N GLU A 206 4.51 0.97 1.13
CA GLU A 206 5.25 -0.04 1.88
C GLU A 206 5.29 0.26 3.39
N TYR A 207 5.43 1.52 3.77
CA TYR A 207 5.45 1.90 5.19
C TYR A 207 4.10 1.67 5.86
N THR A 208 3.01 2.05 5.20
CA THR A 208 1.66 1.82 5.71
C THR A 208 1.37 0.33 5.84
N ARG A 209 1.69 -0.45 4.82
CA ARG A 209 1.47 -1.90 4.81
C ARG A 209 2.28 -2.61 5.88
N MET A 210 3.58 -2.25 6.02
CA MET A 210 4.41 -2.79 7.08
C MET A 210 3.86 -2.45 8.46
N THR A 211 3.46 -1.20 8.69
CA THR A 211 2.85 -0.78 9.95
C THR A 211 1.57 -1.59 10.24
N ASN A 212 0.68 -1.73 9.26
CA ASN A 212 -0.55 -2.50 9.39
C ASN A 212 -0.25 -3.99 9.67
N PHE A 213 0.70 -4.57 8.96
CA PHE A 213 1.13 -5.96 9.18
C PHE A 213 1.64 -6.19 10.60
N LEU A 214 2.51 -5.30 11.10
CA LEU A 214 3.07 -5.41 12.45
C LEU A 214 1.98 -5.22 13.52
N ILE A 215 1.10 -4.23 13.38
CA ILE A 215 -0.02 -3.98 14.30
C ILE A 215 -0.95 -5.19 14.35
N ARG A 216 -1.36 -5.73 13.21
CA ARG A 216 -2.26 -6.88 13.15
C ARG A 216 -1.61 -8.13 13.74
N THR A 217 -0.34 -8.37 13.44
CA THR A 217 0.41 -9.50 14.00
C THR A 217 0.53 -9.37 15.53
N ALA A 218 0.83 -8.17 16.01
CA ALA A 218 0.89 -7.91 17.46
C ALA A 218 -0.47 -8.13 18.13
N LYS A 219 -1.56 -7.60 17.53
CA LYS A 219 -2.92 -7.77 18.06
C LYS A 219 -3.38 -9.23 18.06
N SER A 220 -3.18 -9.95 16.97
CA SER A 220 -3.72 -11.30 16.78
C SER A 220 -2.92 -12.39 17.47
N LYS A 221 -1.60 -12.25 17.55
CA LYS A 221 -0.69 -13.30 18.04
C LYS A 221 -0.13 -13.00 19.43
N ALA A 222 0.37 -11.79 19.66
CA ALA A 222 1.07 -11.46 20.89
C ALA A 222 0.13 -11.07 22.02
N ALA A 223 -0.84 -10.19 21.78
CA ALA A 223 -1.73 -9.69 22.83
C ALA A 223 -2.50 -10.82 23.52
N GLY A 224 -3.07 -11.75 22.75
CA GLY A 224 -3.78 -12.90 23.28
C GLY A 224 -2.93 -13.84 24.13
N SER A 225 -1.61 -13.85 23.91
CA SER A 225 -0.69 -14.70 24.69
C SER A 225 -0.36 -14.16 26.08
N PHE A 226 -0.54 -12.84 26.31
CA PHE A 226 -0.19 -12.18 27.57
C PHE A 226 -1.38 -11.74 28.40
N ILE A 227 -2.55 -11.53 27.78
CA ILE A 227 -3.77 -11.20 28.51
C ILE A 227 -4.13 -12.35 29.47
N GLY A 228 -4.37 -12.00 30.73
CA GLY A 228 -4.71 -12.97 31.79
C GLY A 228 -3.49 -13.57 32.52
N ARG A 229 -2.26 -13.23 32.12
CA ARG A 229 -1.06 -13.65 32.87
C ARG A 229 -0.83 -12.79 34.09
N LEU A 230 -0.20 -13.39 35.09
CA LEU A 230 0.28 -12.64 36.28
C LEU A 230 1.56 -11.88 35.95
N GLN A 231 1.70 -10.70 36.47
CA GLN A 231 2.91 -9.89 36.38
C GLN A 231 3.35 -9.45 37.79
N SER A 232 4.67 -9.32 37.97
CA SER A 232 5.27 -8.93 39.25
C SER A 232 5.96 -7.57 39.13
N ILE A 233 6.01 -6.83 40.23
CA ILE A 233 6.77 -5.58 40.33
C ILE A 233 8.30 -5.81 40.42
N GLN A 234 8.74 -7.07 40.48
CA GLN A 234 10.15 -7.38 40.55
C GLN A 234 10.84 -7.12 39.19
N PRO A 235 12.12 -6.70 39.19
CA PRO A 235 12.86 -6.41 37.96
C PRO A 235 12.89 -7.60 36.97
N ASN A 236 12.96 -8.81 37.51
CA ASN A 236 13.09 -10.07 36.72
C ASN A 236 11.75 -10.75 36.47
N ASP A 237 10.66 -9.99 36.34
CA ASP A 237 9.34 -10.56 36.03
C ASP A 237 9.37 -11.36 34.74
N GLN A 238 8.94 -12.62 34.82
CA GLN A 238 8.99 -13.57 33.74
C GLN A 238 8.06 -13.19 32.59
N THR A 239 6.89 -12.61 32.87
CA THR A 239 5.92 -12.18 31.86
C THR A 239 6.49 -11.07 30.99
N ARG A 240 7.17 -10.07 31.58
CA ARG A 240 7.83 -9.00 30.81
C ARG A 240 9.00 -9.53 29.97
N GLN A 241 9.81 -10.43 30.55
CA GLN A 241 10.93 -11.04 29.82
C GLN A 241 10.46 -11.87 28.62
N GLN A 242 9.40 -12.66 28.80
CA GLN A 242 8.81 -13.43 27.70
C GLN A 242 8.20 -12.54 26.62
N ALA A 243 7.50 -11.45 27.01
CA ALA A 243 6.98 -10.48 26.05
C ALA A 243 8.11 -9.85 25.22
N LYS A 244 9.18 -9.40 25.88
CA LYS A 244 10.35 -8.85 25.21
C LYS A 244 10.99 -9.87 24.27
N ALA A 245 11.25 -11.08 24.73
CA ALA A 245 11.86 -12.13 23.94
C ALA A 245 11.05 -12.55 22.71
N LEU A 246 9.69 -12.54 22.84
CA LEU A 246 8.81 -12.83 21.71
C LEU A 246 8.97 -11.79 20.58
N PHE A 247 8.95 -10.50 20.91
CA PHE A 247 9.07 -9.44 19.92
C PHE A 247 10.50 -9.27 19.39
N ASP A 248 11.52 -9.51 20.22
CA ASP A 248 12.92 -9.57 19.78
C ASP A 248 13.13 -10.73 18.78
N GLY A 249 12.63 -11.93 19.11
CA GLY A 249 12.70 -13.09 18.21
C GLY A 249 11.93 -12.88 16.91
N PHE A 250 10.76 -12.26 16.97
CA PHE A 250 9.98 -11.94 15.76
C PHE A 250 10.71 -10.89 14.91
N SER A 251 11.29 -9.86 15.52
CA SER A 251 12.08 -8.85 14.78
C SER A 251 13.30 -9.46 14.12
N ALA A 252 13.99 -10.38 14.81
CA ALA A 252 15.12 -11.11 14.24
C ALA A 252 14.72 -11.94 13.01
N GLN A 253 13.55 -12.58 13.05
CA GLN A 253 13.01 -13.29 11.90
C GLN A 253 12.70 -12.34 10.74
N LEU A 254 12.06 -11.20 11.01
CA LEU A 254 11.73 -10.22 9.97
C LEU A 254 12.97 -9.58 9.34
N ALA A 255 14.03 -9.39 10.10
CA ALA A 255 15.31 -8.87 9.61
C ALA A 255 16.12 -9.91 8.82
N SER A 256 15.77 -11.19 8.93
CA SER A 256 16.47 -12.27 8.24
C SER A 256 16.22 -12.23 6.73
N PRO A 257 17.27 -12.34 5.90
CA PRO A 257 17.15 -12.42 4.45
C PRO A 257 16.30 -13.60 3.96
N MET A 258 16.18 -14.66 4.75
CA MET A 258 15.41 -15.85 4.40
C MET A 258 13.89 -15.65 4.53
N VAL A 259 13.44 -14.72 5.37
CA VAL A 259 12.01 -14.45 5.59
C VAL A 259 11.49 -13.37 4.63
N GLY A 260 12.31 -12.38 4.40
CA GLY A 260 12.00 -11.41 3.38
C GLY A 260 12.18 -12.04 2.01
N LEU A 261 11.23 -12.77 1.46
CA LEU A 261 11.15 -13.33 0.10
C LEU A 261 11.70 -12.37 -0.97
N GLY A 262 12.81 -11.75 -0.57
CA GLY A 262 13.39 -10.59 -1.17
C GLY A 262 14.14 -10.97 -2.41
N LEU A 263 13.73 -10.39 -3.47
CA LEU A 263 14.45 -10.27 -4.73
C LEU A 263 15.94 -9.90 -4.56
N ASN A 264 16.40 -9.48 -3.38
CA ASN A 264 17.77 -9.00 -3.13
C ASN A 264 18.43 -9.55 -1.86
N GLY A 265 17.88 -10.60 -1.25
CA GLY A 265 18.46 -11.16 -0.03
C GLY A 265 18.38 -10.26 1.20
N GLN A 266 17.43 -9.32 1.21
CA GLN A 266 17.16 -8.43 2.34
C GLN A 266 15.94 -8.91 3.12
N GLY A 267 15.92 -8.66 4.44
CA GLY A 267 14.76 -8.92 5.29
C GLY A 267 13.58 -7.99 4.99
N MET A 268 12.55 -8.08 5.81
CA MET A 268 11.38 -7.17 5.75
C MET A 268 11.61 -5.87 6.53
N ILE A 269 12.51 -5.87 7.49
CA ILE A 269 12.91 -4.70 8.29
C ILE A 269 14.43 -4.56 8.29
N ASP A 270 14.89 -3.36 8.54
CA ASP A 270 16.33 -3.06 8.70
C ASP A 270 16.77 -3.26 10.15
N THR A 271 18.08 -3.36 10.34
CA THR A 271 18.73 -3.40 11.66
C THR A 271 19.29 -2.03 12.03
N PRO A 272 19.37 -1.67 13.33
CA PRO A 272 18.85 -2.37 14.50
C PRO A 272 17.36 -2.09 14.77
N TRP A 273 16.74 -2.94 15.57
CA TRP A 273 15.44 -2.71 16.19
C TRP A 273 15.62 -2.56 17.71
N SER A 274 14.56 -2.13 18.41
CA SER A 274 14.54 -2.04 19.87
C SER A 274 13.22 -2.54 20.44
N VAL A 275 13.30 -3.36 21.47
CA VAL A 275 12.14 -3.82 22.25
C VAL A 275 12.40 -3.52 23.72
N VAL A 276 11.55 -2.72 24.33
CA VAL A 276 11.61 -2.37 25.74
C VAL A 276 10.35 -2.85 26.43
N CYS A 277 10.52 -3.73 27.42
CA CYS A 277 9.46 -4.23 28.28
C CYS A 277 10.07 -4.51 29.68
N ASP A 278 10.25 -3.46 30.44
CA ASP A 278 10.86 -3.48 31.77
C ASP A 278 10.16 -2.52 32.74
N LEU A 279 10.75 -2.22 33.87
CA LEU A 279 10.16 -1.31 34.86
C LEU A 279 10.13 0.17 34.41
N THR A 280 10.92 0.55 33.41
CA THR A 280 10.94 1.93 32.92
C THR A 280 9.65 2.29 32.18
N ASN A 281 9.08 1.35 31.44
CA ASN A 281 7.79 1.52 30.75
C ASN A 281 6.62 0.80 31.45
N ASN A 282 6.87 0.03 32.52
CA ASN A 282 5.86 -0.64 33.34
C ASN A 282 6.08 -0.33 34.85
N PRO A 283 5.90 0.92 35.27
CA PRO A 283 5.99 1.27 36.69
C PRO A 283 4.88 0.57 37.49
N PRO A 284 5.07 0.35 38.82
CA PRO A 284 4.10 -0.36 39.65
C PRO A 284 2.67 0.18 39.59
N ALA A 285 2.51 1.50 39.40
CA ALA A 285 1.18 2.13 39.27
C ALA A 285 0.41 1.63 38.03
N LEU A 286 1.06 1.42 36.89
CA LEU A 286 0.43 0.88 35.68
C LEU A 286 0.16 -0.62 35.81
N GLN A 287 1.07 -1.34 36.47
CA GLN A 287 0.87 -2.77 36.73
C GLN A 287 -0.33 -3.02 37.64
N ALA A 288 -0.55 -2.16 38.65
CA ALA A 288 -1.71 -2.23 39.54
C ALA A 288 -3.04 -2.05 38.80
N LEU A 289 -3.02 -1.35 37.67
CA LEU A 289 -4.17 -1.20 36.76
C LEU A 289 -4.31 -2.32 35.74
N GLY A 290 -3.41 -3.31 35.78
CA GLY A 290 -3.43 -4.47 34.88
C GLY A 290 -2.83 -4.22 33.49
N TYR A 291 -2.07 -3.16 33.32
CA TYR A 291 -1.42 -2.86 32.03
C TYR A 291 -0.05 -3.52 31.92
N LEU A 292 0.26 -4.00 30.71
CA LEU A 292 1.61 -4.40 30.29
C LEU A 292 1.95 -3.60 29.03
N PHE A 293 2.91 -2.69 29.13
CA PHE A 293 3.39 -1.88 28.01
C PHE A 293 4.66 -2.48 27.42
N LEU A 294 4.67 -2.58 26.10
CA LEU A 294 5.84 -2.96 25.33
C LEU A 294 6.08 -1.88 24.26
N TYR A 295 7.27 -1.30 24.26
CA TYR A 295 7.71 -0.39 23.22
C TYR A 295 8.53 -1.15 22.20
N TRP A 296 8.02 -1.20 20.98
CA TRP A 296 8.64 -1.87 19.85
C TRP A 296 8.94 -0.87 18.75
N GLN A 297 10.23 -0.70 18.45
CA GLN A 297 10.72 0.22 17.44
C GLN A 297 11.43 -0.57 16.35
N VAL A 298 11.02 -0.38 15.13
CA VAL A 298 11.59 -1.02 13.94
C VAL A 298 11.92 0.03 12.89
N ARG A 299 12.97 -0.22 12.12
CA ARG A 299 13.32 0.58 10.95
C ARG A 299 12.86 -0.16 9.70
N TYR A 300 12.11 0.53 8.85
CA TYR A 300 11.70 -0.03 7.56
C TYR A 300 12.80 0.14 6.52
N LEU A 301 12.80 -0.76 5.54
CA LEU A 301 13.63 -0.63 4.35
C LEU A 301 13.11 0.52 3.48
N ASN A 302 14.03 1.20 2.81
CA ASN A 302 13.68 2.28 1.88
C ASN A 302 13.65 1.77 0.44
N VAL A 303 12.66 2.19 -0.31
CA VAL A 303 12.54 1.90 -1.74
C VAL A 303 13.34 2.93 -2.54
N VAL A 304 14.12 2.49 -3.50
CA VAL A 304 14.81 3.37 -4.44
C VAL A 304 13.77 4.00 -5.37
N ARG A 305 13.55 5.30 -5.24
CA ARG A 305 12.59 6.07 -6.06
C ARG A 305 13.27 6.84 -7.18
N TYR A 306 14.54 7.20 -7.00
CA TYR A 306 15.32 7.94 -7.97
C TYR A 306 16.69 7.28 -8.10
N PHE A 307 17.05 6.93 -9.33
CA PHE A 307 18.39 6.47 -9.66
C PHE A 307 19.10 7.59 -10.41
N VAL A 308 20.11 8.16 -9.79
CA VAL A 308 20.85 9.30 -10.33
C VAL A 308 22.25 8.87 -10.72
N VAL A 309 22.61 9.03 -11.98
CA VAL A 309 23.95 8.77 -12.50
C VAL A 309 24.64 10.11 -12.83
N LYS A 310 25.75 10.38 -12.18
CA LYS A 310 26.61 11.49 -12.56
C LYS A 310 27.64 10.99 -13.55
N PHE A 311 27.50 11.40 -14.80
CA PHE A 311 28.42 11.04 -15.86
C PHE A 311 29.33 12.22 -16.19
N MET A 312 30.65 11.97 -16.28
CA MET A 312 31.65 12.91 -16.76
C MET A 312 32.40 12.24 -17.88
N GLY A 313 32.27 12.76 -19.08
CA GLY A 313 32.97 12.25 -20.28
C GLY A 313 33.60 13.39 -21.03
N GLY A 314 34.77 13.17 -21.65
CA GLY A 314 35.49 14.13 -22.46
C GLY A 314 36.94 13.73 -22.66
N GLY A 315 37.60 14.30 -23.66
CA GLY A 315 39.02 14.01 -23.97
C GLY A 315 40.01 14.38 -22.86
N ASN A 316 39.63 15.27 -21.94
CA ASN A 316 40.46 15.74 -20.83
C ASN A 316 39.98 15.28 -19.45
N VAL A 317 39.15 14.23 -19.39
CA VAL A 317 38.66 13.69 -18.10
C VAL A 317 39.71 12.75 -17.53
N THR A 318 40.19 13.07 -16.33
CA THR A 318 41.06 12.16 -15.56
C THR A 318 40.21 11.17 -14.83
N VAL A 319 40.33 9.89 -15.15
CA VAL A 319 39.61 8.80 -14.45
C VAL A 319 40.42 8.40 -13.22
N ASN A 320 39.90 8.74 -12.05
CA ASN A 320 40.46 8.26 -10.78
C ASN A 320 39.72 6.95 -10.37
N VAL A 321 40.42 5.84 -10.43
CA VAL A 321 39.92 4.55 -9.91
C VAL A 321 40.14 4.57 -8.39
N GLN A 322 39.07 4.79 -7.64
CA GLN A 322 39.08 4.67 -6.18
C GLN A 322 38.64 3.27 -5.77
N ASN A 323 39.50 2.56 -5.08
CA ASN A 323 39.18 1.25 -4.47
C ASN A 323 38.46 1.38 -3.12
N THR A 324 38.20 2.59 -2.64
CA THR A 324 37.46 2.89 -1.43
C THR A 324 36.15 3.57 -1.78
N PRO A 325 34.99 3.15 -1.25
CA PRO A 325 33.74 3.84 -1.49
C PRO A 325 33.87 5.30 -1.05
N PRO A 326 33.50 6.29 -1.87
CA PRO A 326 33.54 7.69 -1.46
C PRO A 326 32.54 7.90 -0.30
N ALA A 327 32.95 8.73 0.65
CA ALA A 327 32.01 9.22 1.67
C ALA A 327 30.79 9.88 0.96
N PRO A 328 29.58 9.76 1.51
CA PRO A 328 28.37 10.32 0.89
C PRO A 328 28.55 11.85 0.73
N GLN A 329 28.75 12.27 -0.48
CA GLN A 329 28.80 13.70 -0.83
C GLN A 329 27.39 14.23 -1.08
N GLN A 330 27.03 15.28 -0.40
CA GLN A 330 25.79 15.99 -0.63
C GLN A 330 25.82 16.63 -2.03
N LEU A 331 25.01 16.13 -2.95
CA LEU A 331 24.92 16.65 -4.32
C LEU A 331 24.24 18.03 -4.30
N ALA A 332 24.97 19.06 -4.66
CA ALA A 332 24.47 20.44 -4.68
C ALA A 332 23.41 20.69 -5.77
N ASN A 333 23.41 19.90 -6.86
CA ASN A 333 22.39 19.94 -7.92
C ASN A 333 22.31 18.56 -8.61
N PRO A 334 21.34 17.71 -8.27
CA PRO A 334 21.13 16.46 -9.00
C PRO A 334 20.47 16.74 -10.36
N ILE A 335 21.13 16.32 -11.43
CA ILE A 335 20.44 16.16 -12.72
C ILE A 335 19.63 14.90 -12.60
N ASN A 336 18.30 15.03 -12.48
CA ASN A 336 17.39 13.90 -12.46
C ASN A 336 17.32 13.30 -13.86
N VAL A 337 17.98 12.19 -14.07
CA VAL A 337 17.66 11.31 -15.19
C VAL A 337 16.66 10.29 -14.62
N ALA A 338 15.36 10.56 -14.84
CA ALA A 338 14.33 9.60 -14.53
C ALA A 338 14.53 8.37 -15.44
N ALA A 339 14.70 7.21 -14.83
CA ALA A 339 14.62 5.93 -15.52
C ALA A 339 13.18 5.50 -15.69
#